data_bab456d1afd3b55976130f9b418e6075
#
_entry.id   bab456d1afd3b55976130f9b418e6075
#
_cell.length_a   1.000
_cell.length_b   1.000
_cell.length_c   1.000
_cell.angle_alpha   90.00
_cell.angle_beta   90.00
_cell.angle_gamma   90.00
#
_symmetry.space_group_name_H-M   'P 1'
#
loop_
_entity.id
_entity.type
_entity.pdbx_description
1 polymer ?
#
loop_
_entity_poly.entity_id
_entity_poly.type
_entity_poly.pdbx_seq_one_letter_code
_entity_poly.pdbx_strand_id
1 'polypeptide(L)'
;NTTLKVLQTLNRGNFLIFFSIDGNQKVHDEIRGKDSFAKLKETYFLLSKLKQIYPRLYLNLIITVQNKNYNLFPNLIREIYEKFLPTSISINLLRYHYKDAKKLDPKLIKSYESAINEYEKIRKNNGYNFLWNSIIKAKEKSQKELILRVAKNDEFVTPCTAGNLSYVGMEDGSIKPCEILPDVVGNIYKENLGTIFKSNKSDTLRKNIVKTKCRCTYECAMSTNTLFNFDQQKGLIKQSIKDIFS
;
A
#
# COMPACT_ATOMS: atom_id res chain seq x y z
N ASN A 1 16.65 20.73 -10.43
CA ASN A 1 16.05 19.73 -11.26
C ASN A 1 16.71 18.36 -11.09
N THR A 2 16.80 17.92 -9.83
CA THR A 2 17.48 16.70 -9.41
C THR A 2 16.83 15.44 -10.02
N THR A 3 15.51 15.41 -10.12
CA THR A 3 14.75 14.27 -10.66
C THR A 3 15.08 13.99 -12.13
N LEU A 4 15.22 15.04 -12.95
CA LEU A 4 15.61 14.92 -14.36
C LEU A 4 17.04 14.36 -14.51
N LYS A 5 17.98 14.85 -13.69
CA LYS A 5 19.36 14.32 -13.68
C LYS A 5 19.41 12.86 -13.27
N VAL A 6 18.62 12.47 -12.25
CA VAL A 6 18.49 11.07 -11.80
C VAL A 6 17.91 10.20 -12.92
N LEU A 7 16.83 10.63 -13.59
CA LEU A 7 16.22 9.89 -14.69
C LEU A 7 17.18 9.76 -15.90
N GLN A 8 17.99 10.78 -16.19
CA GLN A 8 19.00 10.73 -17.25
C GLN A 8 20.16 9.77 -16.94
N THR A 9 20.54 9.65 -15.66
CA THR A 9 21.65 8.79 -15.23
C THR A 9 21.24 7.32 -15.13
N LEU A 10 19.95 7.02 -14.93
CA LEU A 10 19.43 5.67 -14.66
C LEU A 10 18.75 5.05 -15.90
N ASN A 11 19.47 5.00 -17.02
CA ASN A 11 18.96 4.54 -18.33
C ASN A 11 18.46 3.07 -18.37
N ARG A 12 18.48 2.30 -17.27
CA ARG A 12 18.22 0.85 -17.27
C ARG A 12 17.20 0.35 -16.24
N GLY A 13 16.57 1.22 -15.45
CA GLY A 13 15.65 0.83 -14.37
C GLY A 13 14.18 1.15 -14.64
N ASN A 14 13.28 0.49 -13.91
CA ASN A 14 11.89 0.91 -13.79
C ASN A 14 11.77 1.94 -12.66
N PHE A 15 11.12 3.08 -12.94
CA PHE A 15 10.86 4.11 -11.95
C PHE A 15 9.38 4.12 -11.59
N LEU A 16 9.08 3.81 -10.34
CA LEU A 16 7.74 3.88 -9.80
C LEU A 16 7.65 5.08 -8.87
N ILE A 17 6.90 6.08 -9.25
CA ILE A 17 6.66 7.27 -8.44
C ILE A 17 5.22 7.22 -7.95
N PHE A 18 5.05 7.38 -6.64
CA PHE A 18 3.76 7.34 -5.98
C PHE A 18 3.41 8.73 -5.45
N PHE A 19 2.23 9.22 -5.84
CA PHE A 19 1.68 10.47 -5.36
C PHE A 19 0.51 10.19 -4.44
N SER A 20 0.56 10.73 -3.24
CA SER A 20 -0.56 10.63 -2.32
C SER A 20 -1.62 11.68 -2.63
N ILE A 21 -2.85 11.23 -2.88
CA ILE A 21 -4.00 12.09 -3.19
C ILE A 21 -5.20 11.65 -2.34
N ASP A 22 -5.66 12.49 -1.42
CA ASP A 22 -6.66 12.08 -0.42
C ASP A 22 -8.02 12.76 -0.59
N GLY A 23 -8.28 13.41 -1.73
CA GLY A 23 -9.56 14.06 -1.99
C GLY A 23 -9.53 15.00 -3.18
N ASN A 24 -10.61 15.76 -3.34
CA ASN A 24 -10.59 16.99 -4.12
C ASN A 24 -9.63 18.02 -3.46
N GLN A 25 -9.38 19.15 -4.10
CA GLN A 25 -8.44 20.14 -3.59
C GLN A 25 -8.71 20.54 -2.15
N LYS A 26 -9.96 20.84 -1.79
CA LYS A 26 -10.33 21.28 -0.44
C LYS A 26 -9.96 20.22 0.61
N VAL A 27 -10.41 19.00 0.41
CA VAL A 27 -10.19 17.90 1.37
C VAL A 27 -8.72 17.45 1.41
N HIS A 28 -8.07 17.41 0.26
CA HIS A 28 -6.64 17.09 0.20
C HIS A 28 -5.79 18.12 0.97
N ASP A 29 -6.03 19.41 0.74
CA ASP A 29 -5.30 20.49 1.41
C ASP A 29 -5.61 20.54 2.92
N GLU A 30 -6.83 20.19 3.32
CA GLU A 30 -7.18 20.04 4.74
C GLU A 30 -6.40 18.89 5.42
N ILE A 31 -6.11 17.82 4.69
CA ILE A 31 -5.40 16.65 5.22
C ILE A 31 -3.88 16.87 5.19
N ARG A 32 -3.35 17.43 4.10
CA ARG A 32 -1.90 17.46 3.80
C ARG A 32 -1.27 18.84 3.87
N GLY A 33 -2.06 19.87 4.14
CA GLY A 33 -1.61 21.25 4.23
C GLY A 33 -1.96 22.06 2.97
N LYS A 34 -2.06 23.37 3.17
CA LYS A 34 -2.43 24.35 2.16
C LYS A 34 -1.58 24.23 0.90
N ASP A 35 -2.24 24.34 -0.25
CA ASP A 35 -1.63 24.33 -1.61
C ASP A 35 -0.94 23.00 -1.98
N SER A 36 -1.06 21.94 -1.15
CA SER A 36 -0.44 20.63 -1.43
C SER A 36 -1.03 19.95 -2.66
N PHE A 37 -2.34 20.11 -2.92
CA PHE A 37 -2.99 19.58 -4.11
C PHE A 37 -2.50 20.25 -5.40
N ALA A 38 -2.31 21.57 -5.39
CA ALA A 38 -1.80 22.31 -6.54
C ALA A 38 -0.37 21.87 -6.89
N LYS A 39 0.51 21.77 -5.89
CA LYS A 39 1.89 21.27 -6.06
C LYS A 39 1.94 19.83 -6.56
N LEU A 40 1.09 18.95 -6.01
CA LEU A 40 0.98 17.57 -6.47
C LEU A 40 0.60 17.53 -7.95
N LYS A 41 -0.44 18.27 -8.33
CA LYS A 41 -0.95 18.33 -9.70
C LYS A 41 0.11 18.84 -10.68
N GLU A 42 0.81 19.93 -10.34
CA GLU A 42 1.89 20.49 -11.15
C GLU A 42 3.01 19.45 -11.35
N THR A 43 3.48 18.85 -10.26
CA THR A 43 4.56 17.84 -10.30
C THR A 43 4.13 16.60 -11.10
N TYR A 44 2.91 16.13 -10.91
CA TYR A 44 2.39 14.98 -11.63
C TYR A 44 2.37 15.21 -13.13
N PHE A 45 1.81 16.34 -13.59
CA PHE A 45 1.74 16.66 -15.02
C PHE A 45 3.08 16.98 -15.64
N LEU A 46 4.02 17.55 -14.88
CA LEU A 46 5.40 17.70 -15.34
C LEU A 46 6.04 16.33 -15.60
N LEU A 47 5.89 15.37 -14.69
CA LEU A 47 6.43 14.02 -14.84
C LEU A 47 5.68 13.22 -15.91
N SER A 48 4.39 13.45 -16.10
CA SER A 48 3.62 12.75 -17.15
C SER A 48 4.12 13.09 -18.56
N LYS A 49 4.59 14.30 -18.79
CA LYS A 49 5.25 14.70 -20.06
C LYS A 49 6.56 13.94 -20.28
N LEU A 50 7.29 13.63 -19.19
CA LEU A 50 8.55 12.87 -19.29
C LEU A 50 8.33 11.40 -19.63
N LYS A 51 7.14 10.86 -19.41
CA LYS A 51 6.80 9.47 -19.72
C LYS A 51 6.94 9.14 -21.21
N GLN A 52 6.81 10.13 -22.10
CA GLN A 52 7.04 9.98 -23.53
C GLN A 52 8.53 9.71 -23.87
N ILE A 53 9.43 10.27 -23.07
CA ILE A 53 10.89 10.12 -23.24
C ILE A 53 11.39 8.91 -22.42
N TYR A 54 10.75 8.62 -21.28
CA TYR A 54 11.11 7.54 -20.36
C TYR A 54 9.94 6.54 -20.22
N PRO A 55 9.79 5.56 -21.13
CA PRO A 55 8.66 4.62 -21.13
C PRO A 55 8.57 3.77 -19.85
N ARG A 56 9.69 3.63 -19.12
CA ARG A 56 9.78 2.89 -17.84
C ARG A 56 9.47 3.76 -16.61
N LEU A 57 8.94 4.96 -16.80
CA LEU A 57 8.44 5.82 -15.73
C LEU A 57 6.96 5.50 -15.47
N TYR A 58 6.66 4.99 -14.29
CA TYR A 58 5.32 4.63 -13.84
C TYR A 58 4.85 5.61 -12.79
N LEU A 59 3.78 6.35 -13.09
CA LEU A 59 3.18 7.33 -12.18
C LEU A 59 1.94 6.71 -11.53
N ASN A 60 2.03 6.49 -10.23
CA ASN A 60 1.01 5.83 -9.45
C ASN A 60 0.40 6.80 -8.45
N LEU A 61 -0.88 6.58 -8.11
CA LEU A 61 -1.55 7.34 -7.07
C LEU A 61 -1.80 6.45 -5.85
N ILE A 62 -1.74 7.03 -4.66
CA ILE A 62 -2.11 6.37 -3.41
C ILE A 62 -3.20 7.21 -2.75
N ILE A 63 -4.29 6.56 -2.36
CA ILE A 63 -5.41 7.17 -1.67
C ILE A 63 -5.63 6.40 -0.38
N THR A 64 -5.76 7.11 0.75
CA THR A 64 -6.16 6.50 2.01
C THR A 64 -7.59 6.90 2.34
N VAL A 65 -8.51 5.92 2.36
CA VAL A 65 -9.89 6.12 2.82
C VAL A 65 -9.88 6.29 4.34
N GLN A 66 -10.31 7.47 4.80
CA GLN A 66 -10.26 7.90 6.19
C GLN A 66 -11.44 8.82 6.55
N ASN A 67 -11.57 9.19 7.83
CA ASN A 67 -12.71 9.94 8.35
C ASN A 67 -13.00 11.28 7.64
N LYS A 68 -11.98 11.92 7.07
CA LYS A 68 -12.14 13.22 6.39
C LYS A 68 -12.60 13.11 4.94
N ASN A 69 -12.49 11.93 4.30
CA ASN A 69 -12.74 11.79 2.86
C ASN A 69 -13.68 10.65 2.48
N TYR A 70 -14.12 9.80 3.42
CA TYR A 70 -14.90 8.60 3.10
C TYR A 70 -16.18 8.88 2.31
N ASN A 71 -16.80 10.04 2.50
CA ASN A 71 -18.04 10.45 1.83
C ASN A 71 -17.85 10.83 0.34
N LEU A 72 -16.61 10.96 -0.12
CA LEU A 72 -16.29 11.28 -1.53
C LEU A 72 -16.31 10.05 -2.44
N PHE A 73 -16.25 8.84 -1.84
CA PHE A 73 -16.17 7.59 -2.61
C PHE A 73 -17.56 7.05 -2.97
N PRO A 74 -17.74 6.39 -4.14
CA PRO A 74 -16.71 5.99 -5.10
C PRO A 74 -16.33 7.06 -6.14
N ASN A 75 -17.07 8.17 -6.26
CA ASN A 75 -16.94 9.16 -7.33
C ASN A 75 -15.51 9.71 -7.45
N LEU A 76 -14.85 9.95 -6.32
CA LEU A 76 -13.47 10.43 -6.29
C LEU A 76 -12.50 9.53 -7.07
N ILE A 77 -12.70 8.21 -7.04
CA ILE A 77 -11.84 7.26 -7.77
C ILE A 77 -11.94 7.49 -9.27
N ARG A 78 -13.16 7.66 -9.78
CA ARG A 78 -13.41 7.93 -11.20
C ARG A 78 -12.81 9.27 -11.62
N GLU A 79 -13.10 10.33 -10.89
CA GLU A 79 -12.59 11.68 -11.17
C GLU A 79 -11.06 11.72 -11.23
N ILE A 80 -10.40 11.07 -10.27
CA ILE A 80 -8.94 11.00 -10.21
C ILE A 80 -8.39 10.16 -11.36
N TYR A 81 -8.99 9.01 -11.65
CA TYR A 81 -8.54 8.13 -12.73
C TYR A 81 -8.63 8.83 -14.08
N GLU A 82 -9.76 9.48 -14.38
CA GLU A 82 -9.97 10.22 -15.63
C GLU A 82 -9.04 11.43 -15.77
N LYS A 83 -8.81 12.16 -14.68
CA LYS A 83 -8.03 13.39 -14.68
C LYS A 83 -6.53 13.15 -14.79
N PHE A 84 -6.01 12.16 -14.07
CA PHE A 84 -4.57 11.93 -13.96
C PHE A 84 -4.08 10.80 -14.88
N LEU A 85 -4.94 9.89 -15.32
CA LEU A 85 -4.59 8.72 -16.13
C LEU A 85 -3.39 7.96 -15.53
N PRO A 86 -3.43 7.57 -14.25
CA PRO A 86 -2.30 6.96 -13.59
C PRO A 86 -2.01 5.55 -14.11
N THR A 87 -0.80 5.08 -13.90
CA THR A 87 -0.45 3.68 -14.16
C THR A 87 -1.27 2.75 -13.25
N SER A 88 -1.39 3.10 -11.96
CA SER A 88 -2.25 2.41 -11.01
C SER A 88 -2.73 3.35 -9.89
N ILE A 89 -3.81 2.97 -9.21
CA ILE A 89 -4.27 3.59 -7.96
C ILE A 89 -4.19 2.56 -6.85
N SER A 90 -3.41 2.84 -5.83
CA SER A 90 -3.38 2.09 -4.57
C SER A 90 -4.41 2.68 -3.62
N ILE A 91 -5.44 1.91 -3.27
CA ILE A 91 -6.49 2.34 -2.37
C ILE A 91 -6.24 1.69 -1.02
N ASN A 92 -5.90 2.49 -0.02
CA ASN A 92 -5.60 2.07 1.33
C ASN A 92 -6.78 2.38 2.25
N LEU A 93 -6.95 1.57 3.31
CA LEU A 93 -7.88 1.86 4.39
C LEU A 93 -7.13 2.49 5.56
N LEU A 94 -7.79 3.39 6.30
CA LEU A 94 -7.27 3.88 7.58
C LEU A 94 -6.79 2.70 8.41
N ARG A 95 -5.58 2.83 8.98
CA ARG A 95 -4.93 1.76 9.73
C ARG A 95 -5.75 1.41 10.97
N TYR A 96 -5.99 0.13 11.14
CA TYR A 96 -6.59 -0.48 12.32
C TYR A 96 -5.73 -1.66 12.76
N HIS A 97 -5.55 -1.79 14.05
CA HIS A 97 -4.88 -2.90 14.70
C HIS A 97 -5.81 -3.53 15.75
N TYR A 98 -5.79 -4.84 15.90
CA TYR A 98 -6.70 -5.56 16.80
C TYR A 98 -6.65 -5.11 18.28
N LYS A 99 -5.56 -4.43 18.69
CA LYS A 99 -5.41 -3.83 20.03
C LYS A 99 -5.97 -2.41 20.13
N ASP A 100 -6.44 -1.81 19.03
CA ASP A 100 -6.99 -0.47 19.08
C ASP A 100 -8.28 -0.45 19.88
N ALA A 101 -8.43 0.55 20.76
CA ALA A 101 -9.60 0.68 21.61
C ALA A 101 -10.90 0.88 20.82
N LYS A 102 -10.81 1.44 19.60
CA LYS A 102 -11.95 1.74 18.75
C LYS A 102 -11.83 1.03 17.40
N LYS A 103 -12.89 0.29 17.04
CA LYS A 103 -13.04 -0.29 15.70
C LYS A 103 -13.26 0.78 14.64
N LEU A 104 -12.97 0.43 13.38
CA LEU A 104 -13.29 1.29 12.24
C LEU A 104 -14.79 1.52 12.09
N ASP A 105 -15.18 2.74 11.71
CA ASP A 105 -16.56 3.07 11.40
C ASP A 105 -17.06 2.23 10.21
N PRO A 106 -18.21 1.56 10.30
CA PRO A 106 -18.80 0.81 9.19
C PRO A 106 -18.97 1.63 7.90
N LYS A 107 -19.23 2.94 8.00
CA LYS A 107 -19.34 3.83 6.85
C LYS A 107 -18.02 3.95 6.10
N LEU A 108 -16.90 4.00 6.84
CA LEU A 108 -15.57 4.05 6.28
C LEU A 108 -15.20 2.73 5.57
N ILE A 109 -15.55 1.59 6.16
CA ILE A 109 -15.34 0.27 5.55
C ILE A 109 -16.16 0.14 4.26
N LYS A 110 -17.43 0.56 4.28
CA LYS A 110 -18.30 0.57 3.10
C LYS A 110 -17.75 1.46 1.99
N SER A 111 -17.22 2.63 2.34
CA SER A 111 -16.59 3.54 1.37
C SER A 111 -15.33 2.95 0.75
N TYR A 112 -14.49 2.28 1.55
CA TYR A 112 -13.32 1.57 1.05
C TYR A 112 -13.72 0.45 0.06
N GLU A 113 -14.71 -0.35 0.39
CA GLU A 113 -15.24 -1.40 -0.49
C GLU A 113 -15.81 -0.81 -1.80
N SER A 114 -16.55 0.30 -1.72
CA SER A 114 -17.07 1.01 -2.90
C SER A 114 -15.96 1.57 -3.78
N ALA A 115 -14.91 2.12 -3.18
CA ALA A 115 -13.75 2.65 -3.90
C ALA A 115 -13.01 1.55 -4.67
N ILE A 116 -12.81 0.39 -4.04
CA ILE A 116 -12.19 -0.77 -4.68
C ILE A 116 -13.03 -1.24 -5.87
N ASN A 117 -14.33 -1.43 -5.65
CA ASN A 117 -15.24 -1.90 -6.68
C ASN A 117 -15.30 -0.94 -7.88
N GLU A 118 -15.30 0.36 -7.62
CA GLU A 118 -15.26 1.35 -8.70
C GLU A 118 -13.94 1.30 -9.47
N TYR A 119 -12.81 1.20 -8.77
CA TYR A 119 -11.52 1.09 -9.43
C TYR A 119 -11.41 -0.17 -10.30
N GLU A 120 -11.90 -1.32 -9.83
CA GLU A 120 -11.91 -2.56 -10.61
C GLU A 120 -12.73 -2.43 -11.91
N LYS A 121 -13.81 -1.63 -11.91
CA LYS A 121 -14.63 -1.38 -13.10
C LYS A 121 -13.93 -0.50 -14.13
N ILE A 122 -13.22 0.53 -13.68
CA ILE A 122 -12.68 1.57 -14.57
C ILE A 122 -11.24 1.34 -14.98
N ARG A 123 -10.46 0.55 -14.24
CA ARG A 123 -9.06 0.32 -14.56
C ARG A 123 -8.93 -0.43 -15.87
N LYS A 124 -8.16 0.13 -16.80
CA LYS A 124 -7.78 -0.54 -18.04
C LYS A 124 -6.62 -1.49 -17.77
N ASN A 125 -6.36 -2.40 -18.72
CA ASN A 125 -5.19 -3.30 -18.65
C ASN A 125 -3.87 -2.57 -18.95
N ASN A 126 -3.70 -1.39 -18.42
CA ASN A 126 -2.61 -0.48 -18.74
C ASN A 126 -1.46 -0.67 -17.76
N GLY A 127 -0.28 -0.93 -18.27
CA GLY A 127 0.90 -0.45 -17.60
C GLY A 127 2.00 -1.45 -17.24
N TYR A 128 1.74 -2.71 -17.02
CA TYR A 128 2.79 -3.71 -16.80
C TYR A 128 2.74 -4.80 -17.89
N ASN A 129 3.84 -5.52 -18.11
CA ASN A 129 3.89 -6.67 -19.00
C ASN A 129 2.76 -7.66 -18.61
N PHE A 130 2.08 -8.22 -19.62
CA PHE A 130 0.84 -9.02 -19.50
C PHE A 130 0.83 -10.07 -18.37
N LEU A 131 1.86 -10.91 -18.28
CA LEU A 131 1.95 -11.95 -17.24
C LEU A 131 2.07 -11.38 -15.81
N TRP A 132 2.93 -10.41 -15.61
CA TRP A 132 3.12 -9.75 -14.31
C TRP A 132 1.88 -8.97 -13.87
N ASN A 133 1.15 -8.40 -14.83
CA ASN A 133 -0.07 -7.65 -14.54
C ASN A 133 -1.16 -8.53 -13.91
N SER A 134 -1.35 -9.75 -14.42
CA SER A 134 -2.34 -10.69 -13.87
C SER A 134 -1.98 -11.13 -12.44
N ILE A 135 -0.70 -11.41 -12.18
CA ILE A 135 -0.23 -11.78 -10.84
C ILE A 135 -0.40 -10.61 -9.86
N ILE A 136 -0.03 -9.40 -10.26
CA ILE A 136 -0.17 -8.19 -9.44
C ILE A 136 -1.64 -7.93 -9.12
N LYS A 137 -2.53 -8.02 -10.11
CA LYS A 137 -3.98 -7.83 -9.92
C LYS A 137 -4.58 -8.89 -8.98
N ALA A 138 -4.24 -10.16 -9.16
CA ALA A 138 -4.70 -11.23 -8.30
C ALA A 138 -4.24 -11.01 -6.85
N LYS A 139 -2.98 -10.62 -6.66
CA LYS A 139 -2.41 -10.27 -5.35
C LYS A 139 -3.12 -9.09 -4.71
N GLU A 140 -3.33 -8.01 -5.45
CA GLU A 140 -4.04 -6.82 -4.96
C GLU A 140 -5.48 -7.14 -4.54
N LYS A 141 -6.19 -7.91 -5.35
CA LYS A 141 -7.55 -8.35 -5.04
C LYS A 141 -7.59 -9.18 -3.77
N SER A 142 -6.76 -10.21 -3.65
CA SER A 142 -6.66 -11.04 -2.45
C SER A 142 -6.30 -10.20 -1.21
N GLN A 143 -5.33 -9.31 -1.32
CA GLN A 143 -4.94 -8.42 -0.22
C GLN A 143 -6.11 -7.56 0.27
N LYS A 144 -6.86 -6.94 -0.65
CA LYS A 144 -8.01 -6.10 -0.31
C LYS A 144 -9.15 -6.89 0.34
N GLU A 145 -9.41 -8.11 -0.12
CA GLU A 145 -10.38 -9.02 0.49
C GLU A 145 -9.99 -9.38 1.94
N LEU A 146 -8.70 -9.67 2.18
CA LEU A 146 -8.21 -9.95 3.53
C LEU A 146 -8.31 -8.72 4.45
N ILE A 147 -7.98 -7.53 3.95
CA ILE A 147 -8.13 -6.27 4.69
C ILE A 147 -9.59 -6.03 5.08
N LEU A 148 -10.54 -6.25 4.15
CA LEU A 148 -11.96 -6.11 4.43
C LEU A 148 -12.45 -7.09 5.50
N ARG A 149 -11.98 -8.35 5.50
CA ARG A 149 -12.32 -9.34 6.54
C ARG A 149 -11.81 -8.91 7.92
N VAL A 150 -10.57 -8.43 7.99
CA VAL A 150 -10.03 -7.85 9.23
C VAL A 150 -10.84 -6.64 9.68
N ALA A 151 -11.14 -5.71 8.78
CA ALA A 151 -11.84 -4.47 9.09
C ALA A 151 -13.29 -4.71 9.56
N LYS A 152 -14.01 -5.63 8.91
CA LYS A 152 -15.41 -5.94 9.22
C LYS A 152 -15.56 -6.78 10.49
N ASN A 153 -14.74 -7.81 10.64
CA ASN A 153 -14.97 -8.89 11.61
C ASN A 153 -13.85 -9.02 12.65
N ASP A 154 -12.80 -8.22 12.58
CA ASP A 154 -11.58 -8.40 13.37
C ASP A 154 -11.01 -9.83 13.23
N GLU A 155 -11.11 -10.39 12.03
CA GLU A 155 -10.77 -11.77 11.74
C GLU A 155 -9.26 -11.97 11.60
N PHE A 156 -8.72 -13.04 12.17
CA PHE A 156 -7.36 -13.48 11.89
C PHE A 156 -7.32 -14.21 10.54
N VAL A 157 -6.90 -13.52 9.50
CA VAL A 157 -6.98 -14.01 8.11
C VAL A 157 -5.69 -14.63 7.58
N THR A 158 -4.54 -14.25 8.16
CA THR A 158 -3.22 -14.72 7.73
C THR A 158 -2.17 -14.47 8.82
N PRO A 159 -1.16 -15.32 8.97
CA PRO A 159 -0.02 -15.05 9.84
C PRO A 159 0.69 -13.76 9.42
N CYS A 160 1.07 -12.94 10.41
CA CYS A 160 1.83 -11.73 10.17
C CYS A 160 3.31 -12.03 9.97
N THR A 161 3.89 -11.52 8.89
CA THR A 161 5.32 -11.71 8.53
C THR A 161 6.24 -10.65 9.13
N ALA A 162 5.70 -9.66 9.84
CA ALA A 162 6.47 -8.60 10.51
C ALA A 162 7.47 -9.20 11.52
N GLY A 163 8.70 -8.71 11.49
CA GLY A 163 9.78 -9.23 12.31
C GLY A 163 10.43 -10.53 11.79
N ASN A 164 9.84 -11.16 10.74
CA ASN A 164 10.44 -12.29 10.04
C ASN A 164 10.95 -11.90 8.64
N LEU A 165 10.07 -11.35 7.80
CA LEU A 165 10.38 -10.97 6.42
C LEU A 165 10.58 -9.48 6.23
N SER A 166 10.14 -8.66 7.19
CA SER A 166 10.25 -7.22 7.12
C SER A 166 10.49 -6.60 8.49
N TYR A 167 11.24 -5.51 8.48
CA TYR A 167 11.45 -4.59 9.59
C TYR A 167 11.34 -3.16 9.07
N VAL A 168 11.10 -2.22 9.95
CA VAL A 168 11.06 -0.79 9.64
C VAL A 168 12.16 -0.08 10.40
N GLY A 169 13.01 0.66 9.67
CA GLY A 169 13.98 1.58 10.25
C GLY A 169 13.36 2.96 10.42
N MET A 170 13.47 3.52 11.61
CA MET A 170 13.00 4.85 11.95
C MET A 170 14.13 5.87 11.76
N GLU A 171 13.79 7.16 11.72
CA GLU A 171 14.73 8.27 11.53
C GLU A 171 15.80 8.40 12.66
N ASP A 172 15.48 7.92 13.86
CA ASP A 172 16.40 7.85 15.01
C ASP A 172 17.29 6.61 15.00
N GLY A 173 17.24 5.81 13.92
CA GLY A 173 17.97 4.55 13.77
C GLY A 173 17.33 3.36 14.48
N SER A 174 16.20 3.54 15.18
CA SER A 174 15.50 2.41 15.81
C SER A 174 14.90 1.46 14.79
N ILE A 175 14.95 0.17 15.09
CA ILE A 175 14.38 -0.91 14.25
C ILE A 175 13.15 -1.47 14.95
N LYS A 176 12.03 -1.50 14.21
CA LYS A 176 10.74 -2.05 14.62
C LYS A 176 10.30 -3.18 13.70
N PRO A 177 9.42 -4.10 14.13
CA PRO A 177 8.88 -5.16 13.27
C PRO A 177 7.96 -4.60 12.18
N CYS A 178 7.21 -3.53 12.49
CA CYS A 178 6.37 -2.77 11.58
C CYS A 178 6.08 -1.37 12.15
N GLU A 179 5.46 -0.51 11.36
CA GLU A 179 5.13 0.86 11.79
C GLU A 179 4.04 0.94 12.88
N ILE A 180 3.23 -0.12 13.04
CA ILE A 180 2.10 -0.11 14.00
C ILE A 180 2.56 -0.54 15.39
N LEU A 181 3.40 -1.58 15.49
CA LEU A 181 3.86 -2.09 16.78
C LEU A 181 4.89 -1.13 17.40
N PRO A 182 4.72 -0.78 18.67
CA PRO A 182 5.61 0.17 19.33
C PRO A 182 6.99 -0.42 19.65
N ASP A 183 7.12 -1.73 19.61
CA ASP A 183 8.29 -2.46 20.08
C ASP A 183 9.52 -2.16 19.21
N VAL A 184 10.57 -1.61 19.85
CA VAL A 184 11.88 -1.40 19.24
C VAL A 184 12.76 -2.62 19.53
N VAL A 185 13.30 -3.27 18.52
CA VAL A 185 14.16 -4.47 18.66
C VAL A 185 15.66 -4.16 18.71
N GLY A 186 16.08 -3.01 18.24
CA GLY A 186 17.47 -2.55 18.25
C GLY A 186 17.63 -1.18 17.59
N ASN A 187 18.87 -0.72 17.43
CA ASN A 187 19.18 0.55 16.78
C ASN A 187 20.43 0.41 15.91
N ILE A 188 20.34 0.79 14.63
CA ILE A 188 21.42 0.62 13.63
C ILE A 188 22.64 1.50 13.90
N TYR A 189 22.50 2.55 14.70
CA TYR A 189 23.65 3.37 15.13
C TYR A 189 24.45 2.76 16.29
N LYS A 190 23.90 1.70 16.93
CA LYS A 190 24.52 1.03 18.08
C LYS A 190 24.96 -0.40 17.80
N GLU A 191 24.31 -1.07 16.85
CA GLU A 191 24.53 -2.50 16.53
C GLU A 191 24.25 -2.77 15.05
N ASN A 192 24.88 -3.81 14.51
CA ASN A 192 24.60 -4.21 13.14
C ASN A 192 23.24 -4.94 13.01
N LEU A 193 22.65 -4.88 11.83
CA LEU A 193 21.34 -5.48 11.55
C LEU A 193 21.30 -7.00 11.84
N GLY A 194 22.38 -7.72 11.55
CA GLY A 194 22.46 -9.16 11.82
C GLY A 194 22.31 -9.50 13.30
N THR A 195 22.95 -8.71 14.19
CA THR A 195 22.81 -8.82 15.64
C THR A 195 21.39 -8.51 16.08
N ILE A 196 20.81 -7.42 15.58
CA ILE A 196 19.43 -7.01 15.90
C ILE A 196 18.44 -8.12 15.56
N PHE A 197 18.53 -8.66 14.34
CA PHE A 197 17.56 -9.66 13.84
C PHE A 197 17.68 -11.01 14.54
N LYS A 198 18.87 -11.38 15.04
CA LYS A 198 19.13 -12.62 15.77
C LYS A 198 19.01 -12.46 17.30
N SER A 199 18.68 -11.27 17.79
CA SER A 199 18.56 -11.01 19.23
C SER A 199 17.39 -11.74 19.86
N ASN A 200 17.52 -12.07 21.16
CA ASN A 200 16.45 -12.63 21.98
C ASN A 200 15.20 -11.71 21.97
N LYS A 201 15.41 -10.40 21.86
CA LYS A 201 14.33 -9.42 21.78
C LYS A 201 13.51 -9.58 20.50
N SER A 202 14.19 -9.75 19.35
CA SER A 202 13.54 -10.05 18.07
C SER A 202 12.81 -11.38 18.09
N ASP A 203 13.40 -12.43 18.70
CA ASP A 203 12.77 -13.74 18.83
C ASP A 203 11.50 -13.71 19.69
N THR A 204 11.57 -13.05 20.82
CA THR A 204 10.43 -12.88 21.73
C THR A 204 9.30 -12.14 21.03
N LEU A 205 9.63 -11.08 20.28
CA LEU A 205 8.65 -10.33 19.52
C LEU A 205 7.97 -11.18 18.44
N ARG A 206 8.73 -11.95 17.65
CA ARG A 206 8.18 -12.88 16.65
C ARG A 206 7.22 -13.91 17.26
N LYS A 207 7.62 -14.50 18.38
CA LYS A 207 6.75 -15.44 19.13
C LYS A 207 5.46 -14.76 19.61
N ASN A 208 5.55 -13.52 20.09
CA ASN A 208 4.38 -12.74 20.52
C ASN A 208 3.44 -12.40 19.36
N ILE A 209 3.96 -12.00 18.20
CA ILE A 209 3.17 -11.73 16.99
C ILE A 209 2.34 -12.98 16.60
N VAL A 210 2.96 -14.15 16.61
CA VAL A 210 2.29 -15.42 16.30
C VAL A 210 1.28 -15.77 17.38
N LYS A 211 1.68 -15.77 18.66
CA LYS A 211 0.84 -16.15 19.81
C LYS A 211 -0.43 -15.29 19.90
N THR A 212 -0.31 -14.00 19.66
CA THR A 212 -1.44 -13.07 19.74
C THR A 212 -2.29 -13.02 18.48
N LYS A 213 -1.97 -13.81 17.46
CA LYS A 213 -2.63 -13.75 16.15
C LYS A 213 -2.72 -12.28 15.66
N CYS A 214 -1.56 -11.59 15.68
CA CYS A 214 -1.47 -10.18 15.30
C CYS A 214 -2.10 -9.93 13.92
N ARG A 215 -3.02 -8.98 13.86
CA ARG A 215 -3.79 -8.63 12.65
C ARG A 215 -4.09 -7.14 12.58
N CYS A 216 -4.15 -6.61 11.38
CA CYS A 216 -4.35 -5.19 11.11
C CYS A 216 -4.83 -4.97 9.68
N THR A 217 -5.19 -3.74 9.36
CA THR A 217 -5.51 -3.30 7.99
C THR A 217 -4.33 -2.63 7.27
N TYR A 218 -3.11 -2.77 7.79
CA TYR A 218 -1.94 -2.09 7.25
C TYR A 218 -1.50 -2.71 5.92
N GLU A 219 -1.60 -1.94 4.84
CA GLU A 219 -1.40 -2.39 3.47
C GLU A 219 -0.03 -3.04 3.22
N CYS A 220 1.06 -2.44 3.72
CA CYS A 220 2.41 -3.00 3.53
C CYS A 220 2.57 -4.36 4.19
N ALA A 221 2.09 -4.52 5.44
CA ALA A 221 2.10 -5.79 6.13
C ALA A 221 1.23 -6.83 5.42
N MET A 222 0.00 -6.45 5.05
CA MET A 222 -0.92 -7.35 4.35
C MET A 222 -0.40 -7.75 2.96
N SER A 223 0.31 -6.85 2.26
CA SER A 223 0.96 -7.16 0.99
C SER A 223 1.96 -8.31 1.13
N THR A 224 2.86 -8.22 2.12
CA THR A 224 3.86 -9.26 2.39
C THR A 224 3.20 -10.54 2.89
N ASN A 225 2.23 -10.43 3.81
CA ASN A 225 1.48 -11.57 4.33
C ASN A 225 0.76 -12.34 3.22
N THR A 226 0.15 -11.65 2.26
CA THR A 226 -0.54 -12.28 1.12
C THR A 226 0.43 -13.04 0.22
N LEU A 227 1.61 -12.47 -0.05
CA LEU A 227 2.60 -13.09 -0.94
C LEU A 227 3.28 -14.32 -0.33
N PHE A 228 3.48 -14.35 0.99
CA PHE A 228 4.26 -15.39 1.67
C PHE A 228 3.41 -16.38 2.47
N ASN A 229 2.09 -16.37 2.28
CA ASN A 229 1.20 -17.39 2.84
C ASN A 229 0.85 -18.45 1.78
N PHE A 230 1.16 -19.72 2.06
CA PHE A 230 0.94 -20.82 1.10
C PHE A 230 -0.52 -20.97 0.67
N ASP A 231 -1.48 -20.79 1.57
CA ASP A 231 -2.90 -20.89 1.22
C ASP A 231 -3.33 -19.78 0.29
N GLN A 232 -2.80 -18.56 0.51
CA GLN A 232 -3.04 -17.43 -0.37
C GLN A 232 -2.36 -17.61 -1.73
N GLN A 233 -1.16 -18.17 -1.78
CA GLN A 233 -0.43 -18.44 -3.04
C GLN A 233 -1.20 -19.38 -3.96
N LYS A 234 -1.81 -20.44 -3.44
CA LYS A 234 -2.68 -21.34 -4.23
C LYS A 234 -3.83 -20.58 -4.88
N GLY A 235 -4.47 -19.69 -4.12
CA GLY A 235 -5.55 -18.82 -4.61
C GLY A 235 -5.05 -17.85 -5.69
N LEU A 236 -3.89 -17.23 -5.50
CA LEU A 236 -3.27 -16.31 -6.44
C LEU A 236 -2.96 -16.97 -7.79
N ILE A 237 -2.37 -18.17 -7.77
CA ILE A 237 -2.06 -18.93 -8.98
C ILE A 237 -3.35 -19.26 -9.74
N LYS A 238 -4.36 -19.78 -9.04
CA LYS A 238 -5.67 -20.12 -9.66
C LYS A 238 -6.34 -18.91 -10.30
N GLN A 239 -6.34 -17.77 -9.60
CA GLN A 239 -6.93 -16.53 -10.13
C GLN A 239 -6.13 -15.98 -11.31
N SER A 240 -4.78 -15.97 -11.23
CA SER A 240 -3.93 -15.51 -12.33
C SER A 240 -4.13 -16.33 -13.60
N ILE A 241 -4.24 -17.65 -13.46
CA ILE A 241 -4.54 -18.54 -14.59
C ILE A 241 -5.91 -18.17 -15.21
N LYS A 242 -6.94 -17.98 -14.38
CA LYS A 242 -8.27 -17.60 -14.86
C LYS A 242 -8.24 -16.27 -15.61
N ASP A 243 -7.51 -15.26 -15.10
CA ASP A 243 -7.41 -13.93 -15.72
C ASP A 243 -6.58 -13.91 -17.03
N ILE A 244 -5.74 -14.93 -17.26
CA ILE A 244 -4.98 -15.09 -18.50
C ILE A 244 -5.87 -15.68 -19.62
N PHE A 245 -6.81 -16.54 -19.25
CA PHE A 245 -7.67 -17.27 -20.22
C PHE A 245 -9.08 -16.68 -20.34
N SER A 246 -9.39 -15.58 -19.67
CA SER A 246 -10.64 -14.81 -19.81
C SER A 246 -10.43 -13.57 -20.68
#